data_7b1ff83786a68561492e049ae8c55fbc
#
_entry.id   7b1ff83786a68561492e049ae8c55fbc
#
_cell.length_a   1.000
_cell.length_b   1.000
_cell.length_c   1.000
_cell.angle_alpha   90.00
_cell.angle_beta   90.00
_cell.angle_gamma   90.00
#
_symmetry.space_group_name_H-M   'P 1'
#
loop_
_entity.id
_entity.type
_entity.pdbx_description
1 polymer ?
#
loop_
_entity_poly.entity_id
_entity_poly.type
_entity_poly.pdbx_seq_one_letter_code
_entity_poly.pdbx_strand_id
1 'polypeptide(L)'
;MRATSLVLRFFAALFFTVATSAVFALPASANSLTNTTPISGAILTIAPNSVSLTTDTPLASMGSEIKVTDPKGNQVDDGALTVDGTNAVIGLLNLTEKGIYTVEYSLISDEDIPLVGSYTFTYNAPDQVTSPKPTQTQDAEVTSKSNVGTTIFVILVGVAGLIVAIGLVWYGKKLYNER
;
A
#
# COMPACT_ATOMS: atom_id res chain seq x y z
N MET A 1 36.21 51.20 -4.09
CA MET A 1 35.84 50.14 -5.08
C MET A 1 36.36 48.73 -4.71
N ARG A 2 37.22 48.53 -3.70
CA ARG A 2 37.71 47.15 -3.35
C ARG A 2 36.86 46.40 -2.32
N ALA A 3 36.02 47.10 -1.54
CA ALA A 3 35.18 46.48 -0.49
C ALA A 3 33.94 45.73 -1.08
N THR A 4 33.34 46.22 -2.14
CA THR A 4 32.17 45.63 -2.79
C THR A 4 32.44 44.29 -3.46
N SER A 5 33.68 44.12 -4.01
CA SER A 5 34.08 42.86 -4.61
C SER A 5 34.32 41.73 -3.62
N LEU A 6 34.70 42.08 -2.40
CA LEU A 6 34.98 41.12 -1.34
C LEU A 6 33.67 40.58 -0.74
N VAL A 7 32.70 41.44 -0.51
CA VAL A 7 31.36 41.09 -0.04
C VAL A 7 30.66 40.20 -1.06
N LEU A 8 30.73 40.52 -2.37
CA LEU A 8 30.12 39.72 -3.43
C LEU A 8 30.73 38.31 -3.52
N ARG A 9 32.06 38.20 -3.29
CA ARG A 9 32.73 36.87 -3.27
C ARG A 9 32.34 36.02 -2.06
N PHE A 10 32.17 36.65 -0.89
CA PHE A 10 31.66 35.94 0.31
C PHE A 10 30.21 35.45 0.13
N PHE A 11 29.31 36.25 -0.48
CA PHE A 11 27.97 35.84 -0.78
C PHE A 11 27.92 34.73 -1.82
N ALA A 12 28.75 34.77 -2.86
CA ALA A 12 28.86 33.73 -3.85
C ALA A 12 29.39 32.42 -3.26
N ALA A 13 30.38 32.47 -2.38
CA ALA A 13 30.90 31.29 -1.70
C ALA A 13 29.88 30.68 -0.71
N LEU A 14 29.12 31.50 0.03
CA LEU A 14 28.08 31.07 0.95
C LEU A 14 26.91 30.42 0.18
N PHE A 15 26.55 30.98 -0.97
CA PHE A 15 25.46 30.41 -1.81
C PHE A 15 25.86 29.08 -2.43
N PHE A 16 27.14 28.92 -2.81
CA PHE A 16 27.66 27.68 -3.35
C PHE A 16 27.75 26.55 -2.30
N THR A 17 28.05 26.86 -1.04
CA THR A 17 28.07 25.86 0.05
C THR A 17 26.67 25.41 0.45
N VAL A 18 25.65 26.27 0.39
CA VAL A 18 24.26 25.89 0.67
C VAL A 18 23.66 25.04 -0.47
N ALA A 19 24.02 25.34 -1.73
CA ALA A 19 23.55 24.58 -2.89
C ALA A 19 24.11 23.15 -2.95
N THR A 20 25.32 22.90 -2.42
CA THR A 20 25.91 21.55 -2.39
C THR A 20 25.36 20.65 -1.29
N SER A 21 24.76 21.18 -0.24
CA SER A 21 24.14 20.37 0.83
C SER A 21 22.75 19.81 0.46
N ALA A 22 22.12 20.32 -0.59
CA ALA A 22 20.78 19.85 -1.00
C ALA A 22 20.79 18.56 -1.86
N VAL A 23 21.95 18.06 -2.30
CA VAL A 23 22.06 16.98 -3.28
C VAL A 23 22.12 15.58 -2.66
N PHE A 24 22.27 15.44 -1.34
CA PHE A 24 22.47 14.13 -0.70
C PHE A 24 21.30 13.60 0.13
N ALA A 25 20.10 14.10 -0.05
CA ALA A 25 18.92 13.41 0.46
C ALA A 25 18.59 12.26 -0.50
N LEU A 26 19.33 11.15 -0.44
CA LEU A 26 18.87 9.88 -1.00
C LEU A 26 17.59 9.50 -0.28
N PRO A 27 16.49 9.20 -0.99
CA PRO A 27 15.33 8.65 -0.34
C PRO A 27 15.77 7.35 0.34
N ALA A 28 15.65 7.27 1.65
CA ALA A 28 15.74 6.02 2.35
C ALA A 28 14.53 5.21 1.92
N SER A 29 14.71 4.22 1.07
CA SER A 29 13.67 3.24 0.76
C SER A 29 13.48 2.41 2.03
N ALA A 30 12.48 2.77 2.84
CA ALA A 30 12.07 1.93 3.95
C ALA A 30 11.22 0.78 3.36
N ASN A 31 11.55 -0.46 3.74
CA ASN A 31 10.71 -1.62 3.44
C ASN A 31 9.29 -1.37 3.93
N SER A 32 8.29 -1.66 3.14
CA SER A 32 6.88 -1.43 3.47
C SER A 32 6.02 -2.67 3.23
N LEU A 33 4.98 -2.80 4.06
CA LEU A 33 3.97 -3.84 3.90
C LEU A 33 3.00 -3.41 2.79
N THR A 34 2.94 -4.19 1.71
CA THR A 34 2.10 -3.88 0.55
C THR A 34 0.75 -4.58 0.59
N ASN A 35 0.69 -5.78 1.19
CA ASN A 35 -0.55 -6.55 1.31
C ASN A 35 -0.56 -7.43 2.56
N THR A 36 -1.76 -7.71 3.07
CA THR A 36 -1.99 -8.66 4.16
C THR A 36 -3.16 -9.60 3.84
N THR A 37 -3.03 -10.85 4.22
CA THR A 37 -4.14 -11.82 4.20
C THR A 37 -4.19 -12.51 5.56
N PRO A 38 -5.27 -12.34 6.35
CA PRO A 38 -6.43 -11.47 6.09
C PRO A 38 -6.09 -10.00 5.95
N ILE A 39 -6.92 -9.26 5.19
CA ILE A 39 -6.74 -7.80 5.05
C ILE A 39 -6.89 -7.13 6.42
N SER A 40 -6.05 -6.13 6.71
CA SER A 40 -6.12 -5.34 7.94
C SER A 40 -7.53 -4.77 8.15
N GLY A 41 -8.10 -5.01 9.34
CA GLY A 41 -9.47 -4.61 9.70
C GLY A 41 -10.58 -5.46 9.10
N ALA A 42 -10.27 -6.54 8.38
CA ALA A 42 -11.30 -7.42 7.79
C ALA A 42 -12.16 -8.10 8.85
N ILE A 43 -13.44 -8.31 8.52
CA ILE A 43 -14.37 -9.11 9.31
C ILE A 43 -14.62 -10.41 8.55
N LEU A 44 -14.24 -11.54 9.15
CA LEU A 44 -14.30 -12.87 8.58
C LEU A 44 -15.38 -13.69 9.23
N THR A 45 -16.17 -14.41 8.44
CA THR A 45 -17.15 -15.40 8.91
C THR A 45 -16.63 -16.83 8.79
N ILE A 46 -15.54 -17.02 8.05
CA ILE A 46 -14.82 -18.30 7.92
C ILE A 46 -13.45 -18.11 8.55
N ALA A 47 -13.03 -19.05 9.38
CA ALA A 47 -11.72 -19.02 10.00
C ALA A 47 -10.62 -19.12 8.93
N PRO A 48 -9.65 -18.17 8.87
CA PRO A 48 -8.48 -18.32 8.04
C PRO A 48 -7.59 -19.43 8.60
N ASN A 49 -6.89 -20.13 7.72
CA ASN A 49 -5.92 -21.17 8.08
C ASN A 49 -4.48 -20.66 8.10
N SER A 50 -4.23 -19.46 7.64
CA SER A 50 -2.91 -18.84 7.60
C SER A 50 -3.00 -17.31 7.59
N VAL A 51 -1.89 -16.68 7.95
CA VAL A 51 -1.64 -15.25 7.75
C VAL A 51 -0.51 -15.12 6.73
N SER A 52 -0.69 -14.23 5.76
CA SER A 52 0.32 -13.89 4.76
C SER A 52 0.57 -12.40 4.75
N LEU A 53 1.83 -12.00 4.75
CA LEU A 53 2.30 -10.62 4.65
C LEU A 53 3.16 -10.49 3.40
N THR A 54 2.88 -9.48 2.58
CA THR A 54 3.66 -9.17 1.37
C THR A 54 4.32 -7.82 1.54
N THR A 55 5.62 -7.76 1.27
CA THR A 55 6.43 -6.55 1.32
C THR A 55 6.84 -6.09 -0.09
N ASP A 56 7.37 -4.89 -0.20
CA ASP A 56 7.92 -4.35 -1.45
C ASP A 56 9.36 -4.80 -1.71
N THR A 57 10.06 -5.31 -0.69
CA THR A 57 11.42 -5.83 -0.80
C THR A 57 11.49 -7.30 -0.37
N PRO A 58 12.44 -8.10 -0.89
CA PRO A 58 12.64 -9.48 -0.47
C PRO A 58 12.94 -9.58 1.02
N LEU A 59 12.42 -10.62 1.65
CA LEU A 59 12.55 -10.91 3.07
C LEU A 59 13.61 -11.99 3.33
N ALA A 60 14.34 -11.81 4.43
CA ALA A 60 15.22 -12.85 4.96
C ALA A 60 14.41 -13.83 5.82
N SER A 61 14.65 -15.13 5.63
CA SER A 61 13.99 -16.17 6.43
C SER A 61 14.50 -16.20 7.88
N MET A 62 15.77 -15.79 8.09
CA MET A 62 16.36 -15.75 9.43
C MET A 62 16.03 -14.42 10.10
N GLY A 63 15.51 -14.51 11.32
CA GLY A 63 15.22 -13.35 12.16
C GLY A 63 13.86 -12.70 11.90
N SER A 64 13.13 -13.08 10.85
CA SER A 64 11.74 -12.68 10.65
C SER A 64 10.83 -13.48 11.57
N GLU A 65 9.81 -12.81 12.13
CA GLU A 65 8.84 -13.40 13.06
C GLU A 65 7.45 -12.83 12.77
N ILE A 66 6.44 -13.69 12.86
CA ILE A 66 5.03 -13.31 12.88
C ILE A 66 4.39 -14.02 14.05
N LYS A 67 3.61 -13.30 14.83
CA LYS A 67 2.87 -13.81 15.97
C LYS A 67 1.40 -13.42 15.85
N VAL A 68 0.51 -14.37 16.06
CA VAL A 68 -0.94 -14.14 16.03
C VAL A 68 -1.55 -14.48 17.36
N THR A 69 -2.30 -13.53 17.93
CA THR A 69 -2.98 -13.72 19.22
C THR A 69 -4.50 -13.62 19.07
N ASP A 70 -5.20 -14.44 19.84
CA ASP A 70 -6.65 -14.44 19.95
C ASP A 70 -7.16 -13.27 20.82
N PRO A 71 -8.50 -13.05 20.91
CA PRO A 71 -9.08 -12.01 21.76
C PRO A 71 -8.77 -12.16 23.27
N LYS A 72 -8.30 -13.34 23.70
CA LYS A 72 -7.91 -13.62 25.09
C LYS A 72 -6.41 -13.46 25.34
N GLY A 73 -5.63 -13.16 24.29
CA GLY A 73 -4.18 -13.01 24.35
C GLY A 73 -3.39 -14.32 24.19
N ASN A 74 -4.05 -15.44 23.84
CA ASN A 74 -3.33 -16.68 23.56
C ASN A 74 -2.76 -16.67 22.14
N GLN A 75 -1.56 -17.21 21.96
CA GLN A 75 -0.95 -17.40 20.65
C GLN A 75 -1.67 -18.52 19.90
N VAL A 76 -2.02 -18.24 18.62
CA VAL A 76 -2.82 -19.14 17.78
C VAL A 76 -2.17 -19.44 16.42
N ASP A 77 -0.95 -19.00 16.20
CA ASP A 77 -0.12 -19.45 15.08
C ASP A 77 0.57 -20.78 15.42
N ASP A 78 1.03 -21.49 14.38
CA ASP A 78 1.73 -22.78 14.51
C ASP A 78 3.26 -22.62 14.70
N GLY A 79 3.77 -21.38 14.70
CA GLY A 79 5.18 -21.06 14.84
C GLY A 79 6.03 -21.39 13.61
N ALA A 80 5.46 -21.89 12.53
CA ALA A 80 6.16 -22.31 11.32
C ALA A 80 6.12 -21.21 10.25
N LEU A 81 6.97 -20.18 10.39
CA LEU A 81 7.10 -19.13 9.41
C LEU A 81 7.81 -19.62 8.14
N THR A 82 7.17 -19.44 7.00
CA THR A 82 7.74 -19.66 5.67
C THR A 82 7.91 -18.34 4.97
N VAL A 83 9.11 -18.06 4.45
CA VAL A 83 9.43 -16.87 3.65
C VAL A 83 9.76 -17.30 2.23
N ASP A 84 9.10 -16.69 1.26
CA ASP A 84 9.32 -16.89 -0.17
C ASP A 84 9.35 -15.54 -0.90
N GLY A 85 10.54 -15.08 -1.22
CA GLY A 85 10.76 -13.77 -1.82
C GLY A 85 10.22 -12.63 -0.95
N THR A 86 9.20 -11.95 -1.41
CA THR A 86 8.54 -10.84 -0.69
C THR A 86 7.39 -11.28 0.22
N ASN A 87 7.11 -12.59 0.30
CA ASN A 87 6.00 -13.12 1.07
C ASN A 87 6.47 -13.83 2.33
N ALA A 88 5.83 -13.53 3.46
CA ALA A 88 5.96 -14.25 4.71
C ALA A 88 4.62 -14.87 5.09
N VAL A 89 4.58 -16.17 5.32
CA VAL A 89 3.36 -16.93 5.61
C VAL A 89 3.53 -17.74 6.88
N ILE A 90 2.54 -17.66 7.78
CA ILE A 90 2.48 -18.49 8.98
C ILE A 90 1.12 -19.20 9.04
N GLY A 91 1.13 -20.46 9.43
CA GLY A 91 -0.08 -21.25 9.63
C GLY A 91 -0.82 -20.81 10.90
N LEU A 92 -2.14 -20.97 10.90
CA LEU A 92 -2.98 -20.74 12.06
C LEU A 92 -3.55 -22.05 12.59
N LEU A 93 -3.60 -22.18 13.90
CA LEU A 93 -4.37 -23.20 14.59
C LEU A 93 -5.88 -22.95 14.40
N ASN A 94 -6.72 -23.91 14.79
CA ASN A 94 -8.17 -23.72 14.70
C ASN A 94 -8.61 -22.53 15.56
N LEU A 95 -9.16 -21.50 14.91
CA LEU A 95 -9.71 -20.34 15.59
C LEU A 95 -11.09 -20.70 16.14
N THR A 96 -11.22 -20.70 17.46
CA THR A 96 -12.47 -21.04 18.18
C THR A 96 -13.17 -19.84 18.77
N GLU A 97 -12.42 -18.80 19.10
CA GLU A 97 -12.92 -17.61 19.76
C GLU A 97 -13.40 -16.57 18.73
N LYS A 98 -14.59 -16.00 18.98
CA LYS A 98 -15.07 -14.85 18.22
C LYS A 98 -14.43 -13.58 18.75
N GLY A 99 -14.05 -12.66 17.89
CA GLY A 99 -13.53 -11.36 18.28
C GLY A 99 -12.33 -10.91 17.47
N ILE A 100 -11.56 -9.98 18.03
CA ILE A 100 -10.44 -9.33 17.38
C ILE A 100 -9.18 -10.16 17.60
N TYR A 101 -8.55 -10.55 16.50
CA TYR A 101 -7.25 -11.20 16.46
C TYR A 101 -6.20 -10.15 16.12
N THR A 102 -5.06 -10.21 16.80
CA THR A 102 -3.93 -9.30 16.55
C THR A 102 -2.79 -10.06 15.91
N VAL A 103 -2.27 -9.51 14.84
CA VAL A 103 -1.06 -9.98 14.13
C VAL A 103 0.04 -8.99 14.42
N GLU A 104 1.08 -9.44 15.10
CA GLU A 104 2.34 -8.71 15.32
C GLU A 104 3.40 -9.29 14.40
N TYR A 105 4.22 -8.44 13.80
CA TYR A 105 5.28 -8.90 12.91
C TYR A 105 6.55 -8.09 13.07
N SER A 106 7.67 -8.77 12.87
CA SER A 106 9.01 -8.22 12.73
C SER A 106 9.66 -8.93 11.53
N LEU A 107 9.68 -8.27 10.38
CA LEU A 107 10.17 -8.83 9.13
C LEU A 107 11.51 -8.19 8.78
N ILE A 108 12.51 -9.02 8.52
CA ILE A 108 13.86 -8.58 8.15
C ILE A 108 13.99 -8.69 6.64
N SER A 109 14.39 -7.60 5.98
CA SER A 109 14.79 -7.60 4.57
C SER A 109 16.30 -7.78 4.43
N ASP A 110 16.77 -7.98 3.20
CA ASP A 110 18.21 -8.04 2.90
C ASP A 110 18.97 -6.75 3.24
N GLU A 111 18.24 -5.65 3.49
CA GLU A 111 18.80 -4.35 3.88
C GLU A 111 18.95 -4.16 5.41
N ASP A 112 18.80 -5.22 6.20
CA ASP A 112 18.97 -5.26 7.66
C ASP A 112 18.09 -4.31 8.51
N ILE A 113 17.13 -3.62 7.93
CA ILE A 113 16.20 -2.77 8.68
C ILE A 113 14.91 -3.57 8.94
N PRO A 114 14.60 -3.93 10.20
CA PRO A 114 13.39 -4.67 10.50
C PRO A 114 12.12 -3.83 10.22
N LEU A 115 11.19 -4.40 9.48
CA LEU A 115 9.84 -3.88 9.36
C LEU A 115 8.99 -4.40 10.51
N VAL A 116 8.78 -3.59 11.54
CA VAL A 116 8.01 -3.95 12.74
C VAL A 116 6.65 -3.27 12.72
N GLY A 117 5.62 -4.03 13.01
CA GLY A 117 4.27 -3.49 13.10
C GLY A 117 3.24 -4.48 13.61
N SER A 118 1.99 -4.04 13.60
CA SER A 118 0.85 -4.89 13.95
C SER A 118 -0.39 -4.46 13.19
N TYR A 119 -1.30 -5.42 12.99
CA TYR A 119 -2.65 -5.15 12.51
C TYR A 119 -3.63 -6.14 13.11
N THR A 120 -4.92 -5.90 12.90
CA THR A 120 -5.97 -6.75 13.45
C THR A 120 -6.92 -7.21 12.36
N PHE A 121 -7.57 -8.36 12.57
CA PHE A 121 -8.76 -8.79 11.86
C PHE A 121 -9.78 -9.31 12.87
N THR A 122 -11.04 -9.33 12.49
CA THR A 122 -12.12 -9.83 13.33
C THR A 122 -12.60 -11.17 12.79
N TYR A 123 -12.61 -12.20 13.62
CA TYR A 123 -13.28 -13.46 13.30
C TYR A 123 -14.64 -13.51 13.99
N ASN A 124 -15.70 -13.60 13.19
CA ASN A 124 -17.07 -13.68 13.64
C ASN A 124 -17.70 -14.96 13.07
N ALA A 125 -17.38 -16.10 13.73
CA ALA A 125 -17.96 -17.37 13.33
C ALA A 125 -19.49 -17.25 13.28
N PRO A 126 -20.17 -17.73 12.25
CA PRO A 126 -21.62 -17.79 12.26
C PRO A 126 -22.05 -18.66 13.44
N ASP A 127 -23.01 -18.17 14.21
CA ASP A 127 -23.66 -19.02 15.20
C ASP A 127 -24.19 -20.24 14.47
N GLN A 128 -23.96 -21.43 15.01
CA GLN A 128 -24.49 -22.68 14.46
C GLN A 128 -26.00 -22.55 14.37
N VAL A 129 -26.48 -21.96 13.27
CA VAL A 129 -27.90 -22.00 12.95
C VAL A 129 -28.19 -23.43 12.52
N THR A 130 -28.89 -24.15 13.36
CA THR A 130 -29.53 -25.40 12.94
C THR A 130 -30.14 -25.21 11.59
N SER A 131 -29.65 -26.00 10.64
CA SER A 131 -29.93 -25.95 9.22
C SER A 131 -31.41 -25.57 8.90
N PRO A 132 -31.71 -24.46 8.24
CA PRO A 132 -33.00 -24.30 7.59
C PRO A 132 -32.98 -25.14 6.30
N LYS A 133 -34.03 -25.93 6.16
CA LYS A 133 -34.48 -26.67 4.98
C LYS A 133 -34.16 -25.87 3.69
N PRO A 134 -33.70 -26.53 2.62
CA PRO A 134 -33.33 -25.83 1.38
C PRO A 134 -34.55 -25.15 0.74
N THR A 135 -34.54 -23.84 0.74
CA THR A 135 -35.41 -23.01 -0.09
C THR A 135 -34.65 -22.69 -1.36
N GLN A 136 -35.30 -22.97 -2.46
CA GLN A 136 -34.82 -22.91 -3.84
C GLN A 136 -34.22 -21.55 -4.21
N THR A 137 -33.12 -21.64 -4.91
CA THR A 137 -32.44 -20.65 -5.74
C THR A 137 -33.38 -19.62 -6.36
N GLN A 138 -33.16 -18.35 -6.04
CA GLN A 138 -33.49 -17.27 -6.94
C GLN A 138 -32.19 -16.73 -7.52
N ASP A 139 -32.08 -16.86 -8.84
CA ASP A 139 -31.05 -16.26 -9.65
C ASP A 139 -30.94 -14.78 -9.33
N ALA A 140 -29.85 -14.38 -8.69
CA ALA A 140 -29.50 -12.95 -8.56
C ALA A 140 -28.79 -12.55 -9.86
N GLU A 141 -29.52 -11.84 -10.67
CA GLU A 141 -29.08 -11.11 -11.86
C GLU A 141 -27.84 -10.30 -11.53
N VAL A 142 -26.73 -10.60 -12.19
CA VAL A 142 -25.47 -9.87 -12.07
C VAL A 142 -25.67 -8.48 -12.67
N THR A 143 -26.05 -7.52 -11.83
CA THR A 143 -26.06 -6.12 -12.23
C THR A 143 -24.62 -5.63 -12.35
N SER A 144 -24.10 -5.70 -13.56
CA SER A 144 -22.84 -5.05 -13.94
C SER A 144 -22.94 -3.57 -13.62
N LYS A 145 -22.27 -3.12 -12.54
CA LYS A 145 -22.07 -1.69 -12.28
C LYS A 145 -21.22 -1.13 -13.41
N SER A 146 -21.88 -0.51 -14.37
CA SER A 146 -21.20 0.21 -15.44
C SER A 146 -20.36 1.33 -14.82
N ASN A 147 -19.08 1.39 -15.16
CA ASN A 147 -18.14 2.42 -14.73
C ASN A 147 -18.40 3.77 -15.44
N VAL A 148 -19.64 4.26 -15.34
CA VAL A 148 -20.08 5.52 -15.99
C VAL A 148 -19.21 6.69 -15.57
N GLY A 149 -18.77 6.72 -14.30
CA GLY A 149 -17.89 7.78 -13.80
C GLY A 149 -16.53 7.83 -14.49
N THR A 150 -15.90 6.67 -14.70
CA THR A 150 -14.58 6.59 -15.37
C THR A 150 -14.69 6.95 -16.84
N THR A 151 -15.76 6.52 -17.51
CA THR A 151 -15.99 6.86 -18.93
C THR A 151 -16.21 8.35 -19.12
N ILE A 152 -16.99 9.01 -18.26
CA ILE A 152 -17.21 10.45 -18.30
C ILE A 152 -15.92 11.22 -18.05
N PHE A 153 -15.10 10.79 -17.11
CA PHE A 153 -13.79 11.41 -16.81
C PHE A 153 -12.84 11.34 -18.02
N VAL A 154 -12.73 10.17 -18.67
CA VAL A 154 -11.86 10.00 -19.85
C VAL A 154 -12.31 10.89 -21.01
N ILE A 155 -13.62 10.99 -21.27
CA ILE A 155 -14.18 11.85 -22.30
C ILE A 155 -13.86 13.32 -22.00
N LEU A 156 -14.00 13.77 -20.74
CA LEU A 156 -13.76 15.13 -20.33
C LEU A 156 -12.29 15.55 -20.50
N VAL A 157 -11.36 14.66 -20.15
CA VAL A 157 -9.93 14.86 -20.36
C VAL A 157 -9.59 14.90 -21.87
N GLY A 158 -10.21 14.03 -22.67
CA GLY A 158 -10.02 14.02 -24.13
C GLY A 158 -10.48 15.32 -24.80
N VAL A 159 -11.65 15.84 -24.41
CA VAL A 159 -12.21 17.11 -24.93
C VAL A 159 -11.31 18.30 -24.52
N ALA A 160 -10.84 18.33 -23.27
CA ALA A 160 -9.92 19.38 -22.80
C ALA A 160 -8.62 19.40 -23.61
N GLY A 161 -8.02 18.22 -23.89
CA GLY A 161 -6.83 18.08 -24.73
C GLY A 161 -7.05 18.60 -26.16
N LEU A 162 -8.21 18.32 -26.74
CA LEU A 162 -8.55 18.74 -28.09
C LEU A 162 -8.71 20.26 -28.19
N ILE A 163 -9.32 20.91 -27.18
CA ILE A 163 -9.46 22.36 -27.10
C ILE A 163 -8.07 23.04 -27.05
N VAL A 164 -7.15 22.49 -26.23
CA VAL A 164 -5.78 23.02 -26.13
C VAL A 164 -5.04 22.87 -27.48
N ALA A 165 -5.18 21.73 -28.15
CA ALA A 165 -4.55 21.50 -29.45
C ALA A 165 -5.05 22.48 -30.53
N ILE A 166 -6.38 22.71 -30.60
CA ILE A 166 -6.97 23.68 -31.53
C ILE A 166 -6.49 25.10 -31.20
N GLY A 167 -6.43 25.47 -29.91
CA GLY A 167 -5.93 26.77 -29.47
C GLY A 167 -4.46 27.02 -29.90
N LEU A 168 -3.61 26.00 -29.75
CA LEU A 168 -2.19 26.08 -30.19
C LEU A 168 -2.05 26.23 -31.68
N VAL A 169 -2.84 25.51 -32.48
CA VAL A 169 -2.84 25.63 -33.96
C VAL A 169 -3.30 27.04 -34.40
N TRP A 170 -4.37 27.53 -33.77
CA TRP A 170 -4.89 28.86 -34.05
C TRP A 170 -3.89 29.97 -33.67
N TYR A 171 -3.26 29.84 -32.51
CA TYR A 171 -2.22 30.75 -32.03
C TYR A 171 -1.00 30.72 -32.92
N GLY A 172 -0.52 29.54 -33.34
CA GLY A 172 0.59 29.38 -34.27
C GLY A 172 0.31 30.01 -35.64
N LYS A 173 -0.92 29.84 -36.17
CA LYS A 173 -1.36 30.47 -37.44
C LYS A 173 -1.42 31.99 -37.33
N LYS A 174 -1.86 32.53 -36.15
CA LYS A 174 -1.87 33.98 -35.90
C LYS A 174 -0.45 34.56 -35.93
N LEU A 175 0.52 33.92 -35.26
CA LEU A 175 1.91 34.34 -35.22
C LEU A 175 2.58 34.25 -36.62
N TYR A 176 2.19 33.27 -37.43
CA TYR A 176 2.71 33.13 -38.78
C TYR A 176 2.17 34.21 -39.73
N ASN A 177 0.95 34.68 -39.52
CA ASN A 177 0.29 35.67 -40.38
C ASN A 177 0.67 37.13 -40.06
N GLU A 178 1.35 37.36 -38.91
CA GLU A 178 1.85 38.69 -38.47
C GLU A 178 3.33 38.92 -38.87
N ARG A 179 3.96 37.97 -39.60
CA ARG A 179 5.30 38.09 -40.18
C ARG A 179 5.20 38.35 -41.69
#